data_e3825961f23fe325a3d0466aa6f8c704
#
_entry.id   e3825961f23fe325a3d0466aa6f8c704
#
_cell.length_a   1.000
_cell.length_b   1.000
_cell.length_c   1.000
_cell.angle_alpha   90.00
_cell.angle_beta   90.00
_cell.angle_gamma   90.00
#
_symmetry.space_group_name_H-M   'P 1'
#
loop_
_entity.id
_entity.type
_entity.pdbx_description
1 polymer ?
#
loop_
_entity_poly.entity_id
_entity_poly.type
_entity_poly.pdbx_seq_one_letter_code
_entity_poly.pdbx_strand_id
1 'polypeptide(L)'
;MIAGRSFLGAEKSMDSIFIARGTAEAIPIWFVTAANYPDLRERLDAGVRAFADAAGFEPKAGRHLLLPGASGLGGILFGLEGANEAKDLFLPGRLPQHLPAGVYRFANDPHDARLAALAFALGAYRFTRYRKAERRQVKLELPQSIDRGDLERVVEAVTLARDLINTPANDMGPAELEAAARSLAARHGADIRALVGEELLTENFPLIHAVGRASERAPRLIELKWGDKDDPRVSLVGKGVCFDSGGLDIKPENAMLLMKKDIGGAASVLALAHMIMDRGLKVQLTVVIPAVENAISGAAFRPRDVYPSRKGLTVEVGNTDAEGRLILADALALADESAPELLIDMGTLTGAARVALGPDVPPFYTEDEALAAALARHAATENDPLWRLPLWQPYSALLDSKVADLNNVSTGNFAGSIICALFLKRFVEAAKAWLHIDIYAWTPTAKPGRPEGGECQAARALYALIAARYG
;
A
#
# COMPACT_ATOMS: atom_id res chain seq x y z
N MET A 1 0.34 -24.86 16.91
CA MET A 1 1.60 -24.30 16.40
C MET A 1 1.75 -24.74 14.95
N ILE A 2 1.42 -23.86 14.00
CA ILE A 2 1.71 -24.09 12.58
C ILE A 2 3.11 -23.55 12.38
N ALA A 3 4.08 -24.46 12.14
CA ALA A 3 5.50 -24.16 12.00
C ALA A 3 5.73 -22.98 11.03
N GLY A 4 6.61 -22.06 11.43
CA GLY A 4 6.92 -20.82 10.74
C GLY A 4 7.24 -21.01 9.25
N ARG A 5 6.29 -20.66 8.41
CA ARG A 5 6.59 -20.36 7.01
C ARG A 5 7.10 -18.92 6.96
N SER A 6 8.37 -18.76 6.57
CA SER A 6 8.96 -17.45 6.26
C SER A 6 8.01 -16.61 5.41
N PHE A 7 7.80 -15.35 5.77
CA PHE A 7 6.95 -14.39 5.03
C PHE A 7 7.47 -14.13 3.61
N LEU A 8 8.78 -14.18 3.45
CA LEU A 8 9.46 -14.23 2.15
C LEU A 8 10.09 -15.63 2.13
N GLY A 9 9.41 -16.63 1.55
CA GLY A 9 9.96 -17.94 1.40
C GLY A 9 11.35 -17.87 0.79
N ALA A 10 12.37 -18.20 1.57
CA ALA A 10 13.64 -18.61 0.99
C ALA A 10 13.32 -19.74 0.00
N GLU A 11 13.77 -19.60 -1.24
CA GLU A 11 13.71 -20.60 -2.31
C GLU A 11 12.34 -20.98 -2.92
N LYS A 12 11.57 -19.98 -3.37
CA LYS A 12 10.89 -20.06 -4.67
C LYS A 12 10.76 -18.63 -5.15
N SER A 13 11.53 -18.25 -6.20
CA SER A 13 11.09 -17.17 -7.06
C SER A 13 9.62 -17.46 -7.33
N MET A 14 8.70 -16.55 -6.95
CA MET A 14 7.31 -16.70 -7.37
C MET A 14 7.40 -16.92 -8.87
N ASP A 15 6.87 -18.08 -9.37
CA ASP A 15 6.81 -18.31 -10.81
C ASP A 15 6.22 -17.04 -11.42
N SER A 16 7.08 -16.22 -12.05
CA SER A 16 6.69 -14.90 -12.51
C SER A 16 5.42 -15.02 -13.35
N ILE A 17 4.47 -14.15 -13.10
CA ILE A 17 3.28 -14.05 -13.93
C ILE A 17 3.63 -13.60 -15.35
N PHE A 18 4.78 -12.94 -15.50
CA PHE A 18 5.28 -12.47 -16.78
C PHE A 18 6.24 -13.47 -17.40
N ILE A 19 6.06 -13.75 -18.68
CA ILE A 19 6.97 -14.58 -19.47
C ILE A 19 7.55 -13.79 -20.64
N ALA A 20 8.71 -14.23 -21.12
CA ALA A 20 9.31 -13.66 -22.31
C ALA A 20 8.50 -14.05 -23.56
N ARG A 21 8.52 -13.18 -24.56
CA ARG A 21 7.83 -13.40 -25.83
C ARG A 21 8.34 -14.64 -26.56
N GLY A 22 7.40 -15.43 -27.08
CA GLY A 22 7.72 -16.60 -27.91
C GLY A 22 8.20 -17.82 -27.12
N THR A 23 8.09 -17.84 -25.78
CA THR A 23 8.46 -19.01 -24.95
C THR A 23 7.37 -20.08 -24.87
N ALA A 24 6.12 -19.72 -25.21
CA ALA A 24 4.97 -20.63 -25.25
C ALA A 24 3.95 -20.15 -26.30
N GLU A 25 3.05 -21.05 -26.73
CA GLU A 25 1.91 -20.67 -27.53
C GLU A 25 0.95 -19.84 -26.66
N ALA A 26 0.88 -18.53 -26.92
CA ALA A 26 0.15 -17.56 -26.13
C ALA A 26 -1.20 -17.24 -26.76
N ILE A 27 -2.26 -17.37 -25.96
CA ILE A 27 -3.64 -17.09 -26.36
C ILE A 27 -3.84 -15.57 -26.51
N PRO A 28 -4.28 -15.07 -27.67
CA PRO A 28 -4.42 -13.64 -27.90
C PRO A 28 -5.61 -13.03 -27.15
N ILE A 29 -5.38 -11.86 -26.58
CA ILE A 29 -6.42 -10.97 -26.02
C ILE A 29 -6.54 -9.78 -26.98
N TRP A 30 -7.70 -9.62 -27.59
CA TRP A 30 -8.01 -8.45 -28.41
C TRP A 30 -8.82 -7.45 -27.60
N PHE A 31 -8.27 -6.25 -27.45
CA PHE A 31 -8.95 -5.12 -26.83
C PHE A 31 -9.83 -4.43 -27.88
N VAL A 32 -11.11 -4.34 -27.59
CA VAL A 32 -12.13 -3.87 -28.55
C VAL A 32 -12.96 -2.73 -27.97
N THR A 33 -13.25 -1.75 -28.83
CA THR A 33 -14.17 -0.65 -28.60
C THR A 33 -15.26 -0.71 -29.67
N ALA A 34 -16.31 0.06 -29.53
CA ALA A 34 -17.34 0.17 -30.59
C ALA A 34 -16.74 0.62 -31.93
N ALA A 35 -15.64 1.40 -31.90
CA ALA A 35 -15.00 1.93 -33.10
C ALA A 35 -14.16 0.87 -33.87
N ASN A 36 -13.39 0.02 -33.15
CA ASN A 36 -12.45 -0.92 -33.78
C ASN A 36 -12.97 -2.35 -33.91
N TYR A 37 -14.05 -2.69 -33.24
CA TYR A 37 -14.61 -4.04 -33.26
C TYR A 37 -15.11 -4.48 -34.66
N PRO A 38 -15.77 -3.63 -35.46
CA PRO A 38 -16.21 -4.03 -36.83
C PRO A 38 -15.02 -4.54 -37.66
N ASP A 39 -13.92 -3.83 -37.70
CA ASP A 39 -12.73 -4.18 -38.48
C ASP A 39 -12.05 -5.46 -37.95
N LEU A 40 -11.97 -5.62 -36.62
CA LEU A 40 -11.45 -6.84 -36.02
C LEU A 40 -12.33 -8.04 -36.32
N ARG A 41 -13.65 -7.87 -36.22
CA ARG A 41 -14.64 -8.93 -36.48
C ARG A 41 -14.51 -9.51 -37.89
N GLU A 42 -14.25 -8.67 -38.90
CA GLU A 42 -14.03 -9.14 -40.29
C GLU A 42 -12.73 -9.94 -40.47
N ARG A 43 -11.74 -9.77 -39.56
CA ARG A 43 -10.47 -10.53 -39.56
C ARG A 43 -10.56 -11.86 -38.81
N LEU A 44 -11.63 -12.10 -38.05
CA LEU A 44 -11.84 -13.37 -37.36
C LEU A 44 -12.22 -14.46 -38.38
N ASP A 45 -11.78 -15.69 -38.12
CA ASP A 45 -12.23 -16.84 -38.89
C ASP A 45 -13.78 -16.94 -38.91
N ALA A 46 -14.34 -17.40 -40.00
CA ALA A 46 -15.80 -17.42 -40.21
C ALA A 46 -16.54 -18.12 -39.06
N GLY A 47 -16.02 -19.24 -38.55
CA GLY A 47 -16.62 -19.97 -37.43
C GLY A 47 -16.55 -19.21 -36.13
N VAL A 48 -15.41 -18.52 -35.83
CA VAL A 48 -15.23 -17.70 -34.65
C VAL A 48 -16.12 -16.46 -34.68
N ARG A 49 -16.26 -15.84 -35.86
CA ARG A 49 -17.19 -14.73 -36.10
C ARG A 49 -18.64 -15.12 -35.86
N ALA A 50 -19.07 -16.24 -36.47
CA ALA A 50 -20.42 -16.75 -36.24
C ALA A 50 -20.68 -17.04 -34.77
N PHE A 51 -19.69 -17.56 -34.04
CA PHE A 51 -19.82 -17.78 -32.60
C PHE A 51 -19.95 -16.46 -31.84
N ALA A 52 -19.17 -15.44 -32.15
CA ALA A 52 -19.25 -14.12 -31.49
C ALA A 52 -20.60 -13.45 -31.72
N ASP A 53 -21.14 -13.57 -32.96
CA ASP A 53 -22.46 -13.06 -33.33
C ASP A 53 -23.59 -13.81 -32.57
N ALA A 54 -23.52 -15.13 -32.53
CA ALA A 54 -24.50 -15.96 -31.81
C ALA A 54 -24.46 -15.71 -30.29
N ALA A 55 -23.27 -15.40 -29.74
CA ALA A 55 -23.10 -15.00 -28.35
C ALA A 55 -23.57 -13.56 -28.04
N GLY A 56 -23.98 -12.81 -29.08
CA GLY A 56 -24.42 -11.42 -28.95
C GLY A 56 -23.34 -10.54 -28.33
N PHE A 57 -22.09 -10.73 -28.73
CA PHE A 57 -20.99 -9.94 -28.15
C PHE A 57 -21.07 -8.49 -28.63
N GLU A 58 -21.11 -7.59 -27.66
CA GLU A 58 -21.00 -6.15 -27.86
C GLU A 58 -19.76 -5.65 -27.12
N PRO A 59 -18.92 -4.77 -27.70
CA PRO A 59 -17.68 -4.28 -27.11
C PRO A 59 -17.94 -3.19 -26.02
N LYS A 60 -18.63 -3.59 -24.95
CA LYS A 60 -18.85 -2.73 -23.77
C LYS A 60 -17.69 -2.90 -22.80
N ALA A 61 -17.27 -1.82 -22.14
CA ALA A 61 -16.19 -1.81 -21.16
C ALA A 61 -16.30 -2.94 -20.11
N GLY A 62 -15.26 -3.75 -20.00
CA GLY A 62 -15.18 -4.91 -19.11
C GLY A 62 -15.96 -6.15 -19.52
N ARG A 63 -16.75 -6.11 -20.62
CA ARG A 63 -17.35 -7.32 -21.20
C ARG A 63 -16.28 -8.14 -21.91
N HIS A 64 -16.28 -9.45 -21.71
CA HIS A 64 -15.37 -10.34 -22.40
C HIS A 64 -16.12 -11.53 -23.03
N LEU A 65 -15.49 -12.11 -24.06
CA LEU A 65 -15.94 -13.34 -24.69
C LEU A 65 -14.74 -14.25 -24.95
N LEU A 66 -14.83 -15.48 -24.47
CA LEU A 66 -13.85 -16.53 -24.77
C LEU A 66 -14.17 -17.10 -26.16
N LEU A 67 -13.22 -17.05 -27.09
CA LEU A 67 -13.38 -17.52 -28.46
C LEU A 67 -12.90 -18.96 -28.61
N PRO A 68 -13.61 -19.81 -29.33
CA PRO A 68 -13.18 -21.17 -29.62
C PRO A 68 -11.94 -21.18 -30.54
N GLY A 69 -11.03 -22.12 -30.29
CA GLY A 69 -9.93 -22.48 -31.19
C GLY A 69 -10.06 -23.93 -31.66
N ALA A 70 -9.12 -24.38 -32.46
CA ALA A 70 -9.15 -25.74 -33.02
C ALA A 70 -9.10 -26.84 -31.96
N SER A 71 -8.39 -26.60 -30.83
CA SER A 71 -8.20 -27.57 -29.75
C SER A 71 -8.46 -26.98 -28.36
N GLY A 72 -9.32 -25.96 -28.25
CA GLY A 72 -9.59 -25.31 -26.96
C GLY A 72 -9.89 -23.82 -27.09
N LEU A 73 -9.29 -23.01 -26.19
CA LEU A 73 -9.45 -21.55 -26.22
C LEU A 73 -8.55 -20.94 -27.30
N GLY A 74 -9.14 -20.28 -28.30
CA GLY A 74 -8.43 -19.66 -29.43
C GLY A 74 -8.13 -18.17 -29.22
N GLY A 75 -8.86 -17.50 -28.29
CA GLY A 75 -8.65 -16.08 -28.03
C GLY A 75 -9.68 -15.48 -27.09
N ILE A 76 -9.51 -14.21 -26.80
CA ILE A 76 -10.42 -13.44 -25.94
C ILE A 76 -10.72 -12.09 -26.61
N LEU A 77 -12.00 -11.75 -26.72
CA LEU A 77 -12.42 -10.37 -26.94
C LEU A 77 -12.63 -9.71 -25.59
N PHE A 78 -12.10 -8.50 -25.40
CA PHE A 78 -12.27 -7.73 -24.17
C PHE A 78 -12.62 -6.28 -24.49
N GLY A 79 -13.80 -5.85 -24.07
CA GLY A 79 -14.32 -4.51 -24.31
C GLY A 79 -13.61 -3.47 -23.45
N LEU A 80 -13.20 -2.37 -24.10
CA LEU A 80 -12.67 -1.16 -23.46
C LEU A 80 -13.62 0.02 -23.70
N GLU A 81 -13.42 1.09 -22.94
CA GLU A 81 -14.10 2.38 -23.09
C GLU A 81 -13.79 3.00 -24.46
N GLY A 82 -14.78 3.67 -25.03
CA GLY A 82 -14.64 4.43 -26.26
C GLY A 82 -13.78 5.70 -26.10
N ALA A 83 -13.50 6.36 -27.23
CA ALA A 83 -12.62 7.54 -27.26
C ALA A 83 -13.10 8.70 -26.35
N ASN A 84 -14.42 8.86 -26.22
CA ASN A 84 -15.05 9.95 -25.48
C ASN A 84 -15.51 9.58 -24.06
N GLU A 85 -15.18 8.36 -23.61
CA GLU A 85 -15.53 7.88 -22.27
C GLU A 85 -14.34 8.01 -21.32
N ALA A 86 -14.63 8.14 -20.01
CA ALA A 86 -13.59 8.08 -18.98
C ALA A 86 -12.96 6.68 -18.97
N LYS A 87 -11.64 6.62 -19.07
CA LYS A 87 -10.88 5.38 -19.21
C LYS A 87 -10.44 4.84 -17.85
N ASP A 88 -10.78 3.59 -17.55
CA ASP A 88 -10.14 2.84 -16.46
C ASP A 88 -8.91 2.09 -17.00
N LEU A 89 -7.71 2.67 -16.81
CA LEU A 89 -6.46 2.08 -17.28
C LEU A 89 -6.16 0.72 -16.63
N PHE A 90 -6.84 0.40 -15.52
CA PHE A 90 -6.73 -0.88 -14.84
C PHE A 90 -7.81 -1.88 -15.25
N LEU A 91 -8.73 -1.53 -16.14
CA LEU A 91 -9.85 -2.41 -16.55
C LEU A 91 -9.40 -3.83 -16.97
N PRO A 92 -8.26 -4.01 -17.69
CA PRO A 92 -7.74 -5.35 -18.04
C PRO A 92 -7.38 -6.23 -16.82
N GLY A 93 -7.24 -5.65 -15.64
CA GLY A 93 -7.03 -6.37 -14.38
C GLY A 93 -8.20 -7.22 -13.91
N ARG A 94 -9.37 -7.15 -14.58
CA ARG A 94 -10.49 -8.08 -14.37
C ARG A 94 -10.24 -9.45 -14.99
N LEU A 95 -9.45 -9.50 -16.06
CA LEU A 95 -9.25 -10.71 -16.87
C LEU A 95 -8.76 -11.94 -16.09
N PRO A 96 -7.74 -11.87 -15.24
CA PRO A 96 -7.19 -13.05 -14.57
C PRO A 96 -8.20 -13.82 -13.71
N GLN A 97 -9.25 -13.17 -13.27
CA GLN A 97 -10.30 -13.80 -12.47
C GLN A 97 -11.25 -14.66 -13.32
N HIS A 98 -11.32 -14.42 -14.63
CA HIS A 98 -12.25 -15.05 -15.57
C HIS A 98 -11.57 -15.99 -16.56
N LEU A 99 -10.24 -15.88 -16.70
CA LEU A 99 -9.49 -16.68 -17.65
C LEU A 99 -9.17 -18.10 -17.11
N PRO A 100 -9.22 -19.14 -17.94
CA PRO A 100 -8.64 -20.44 -17.64
C PRO A 100 -7.14 -20.35 -17.38
N ALA A 101 -6.55 -21.42 -16.84
CA ALA A 101 -5.09 -21.54 -16.77
C ALA A 101 -4.51 -21.52 -18.18
N GLY A 102 -3.43 -20.75 -18.38
CA GLY A 102 -2.82 -20.61 -19.70
C GLY A 102 -1.88 -19.40 -19.77
N VAL A 103 -1.25 -19.29 -20.94
CA VAL A 103 -0.41 -18.15 -21.30
C VAL A 103 -1.20 -17.25 -22.25
N TYR A 104 -1.19 -15.97 -21.98
CA TYR A 104 -1.93 -14.94 -22.71
C TYR A 104 -0.99 -13.87 -23.25
N ARG A 105 -1.40 -13.19 -24.33
CA ARG A 105 -0.68 -12.03 -24.87
C ARG A 105 -1.67 -10.97 -25.33
N PHE A 106 -1.26 -9.72 -25.29
CA PHE A 106 -2.01 -8.64 -25.93
C PHE A 106 -1.82 -8.74 -27.44
N ALA A 107 -2.91 -8.89 -28.18
CA ALA A 107 -2.89 -9.00 -29.64
C ALA A 107 -2.93 -7.63 -30.34
N ASN A 108 -3.39 -6.62 -29.62
CA ASN A 108 -3.36 -5.19 -29.97
C ASN A 108 -3.19 -4.35 -28.70
N ASP A 109 -2.95 -3.07 -28.88
CA ASP A 109 -2.69 -2.16 -27.77
C ASP A 109 -3.98 -1.81 -27.00
N PRO A 110 -3.99 -1.96 -25.65
CA PRO A 110 -4.98 -1.33 -24.77
C PRO A 110 -4.73 0.18 -24.67
N HIS A 111 -5.53 0.88 -23.81
CA HIS A 111 -5.34 2.33 -23.57
C HIS A 111 -3.91 2.67 -23.09
N ASP A 112 -3.35 1.84 -22.23
CA ASP A 112 -1.96 1.89 -21.76
C ASP A 112 -1.48 0.45 -21.53
N ALA A 113 -0.51 0.02 -22.32
CA ALA A 113 -0.03 -1.37 -22.30
C ALA A 113 0.71 -1.72 -20.98
N ARG A 114 1.46 -0.77 -20.41
CA ARG A 114 2.20 -0.97 -19.15
C ARG A 114 1.21 -1.11 -17.98
N LEU A 115 0.27 -0.19 -17.86
CA LEU A 115 -0.73 -0.22 -16.80
C LEU A 115 -1.69 -1.41 -16.95
N ALA A 116 -2.06 -1.80 -18.17
CA ALA A 116 -2.85 -2.98 -18.42
C ALA A 116 -2.14 -4.28 -17.99
N ALA A 117 -0.83 -4.41 -18.29
CA ALA A 117 -0.02 -5.55 -17.86
C ALA A 117 0.15 -5.57 -16.33
N LEU A 118 0.40 -4.42 -15.71
CA LEU A 118 0.44 -4.27 -14.26
C LEU A 118 -0.89 -4.68 -13.62
N ALA A 119 -2.00 -4.14 -14.13
CA ALA A 119 -3.34 -4.43 -13.63
C ALA A 119 -3.68 -5.92 -13.76
N PHE A 120 -3.29 -6.56 -14.89
CA PHE A 120 -3.44 -8.00 -15.08
C PHE A 120 -2.71 -8.76 -13.97
N ALA A 121 -1.46 -8.44 -13.71
CA ALA A 121 -0.68 -9.11 -12.66
C ALA A 121 -1.26 -8.89 -11.26
N LEU A 122 -1.60 -7.64 -10.92
CA LEU A 122 -2.20 -7.30 -9.62
C LEU A 122 -3.60 -7.92 -9.44
N GLY A 123 -4.37 -8.08 -10.53
CA GLY A 123 -5.68 -8.74 -10.53
C GLY A 123 -5.59 -10.27 -10.37
N ALA A 124 -4.46 -10.87 -10.68
CA ALA A 124 -4.20 -12.28 -10.47
C ALA A 124 -3.86 -12.63 -9.00
N TYR A 125 -3.56 -11.63 -8.16
CA TYR A 125 -3.24 -11.84 -6.76
C TYR A 125 -4.33 -12.62 -6.01
N ARG A 126 -3.91 -13.55 -5.17
CA ARG A 126 -4.75 -14.36 -4.29
C ARG A 126 -4.06 -14.57 -2.94
N PHE A 127 -4.73 -14.24 -1.85
CA PHE A 127 -4.28 -14.59 -0.51
C PHE A 127 -4.69 -16.03 -0.17
N THR A 128 -3.72 -16.95 -0.09
CA THR A 128 -3.98 -18.40 0.03
C THR A 128 -3.39 -19.03 1.29
N ARG A 129 -2.99 -18.21 2.28
CA ARG A 129 -2.29 -18.69 3.48
C ARG A 129 -3.12 -19.70 4.30
N TYR A 130 -4.44 -19.45 4.39
CA TYR A 130 -5.33 -20.24 5.25
C TYR A 130 -6.31 -21.12 4.48
N ARG A 131 -6.45 -20.92 3.19
CA ARG A 131 -7.37 -21.69 2.36
C ARG A 131 -6.65 -22.21 1.13
N LYS A 132 -6.69 -23.54 0.91
CA LYS A 132 -6.25 -24.12 -0.36
C LYS A 132 -7.16 -23.60 -1.47
N ALA A 133 -6.65 -22.77 -2.34
CA ALA A 133 -7.31 -22.36 -3.55
C ALA A 133 -6.60 -23.02 -4.73
N GLU A 134 -7.34 -23.47 -5.72
CA GLU A 134 -6.74 -23.83 -7.01
C GLU A 134 -6.02 -22.61 -7.56
N ARG A 135 -4.70 -22.71 -7.69
CA ARG A 135 -3.91 -21.69 -8.39
C ARG A 135 -4.21 -21.82 -9.87
N ARG A 136 -5.14 -21.01 -10.37
CA ARG A 136 -5.24 -20.80 -11.81
C ARG A 136 -3.93 -20.12 -12.24
N GLN A 137 -3.10 -20.87 -12.96
CA GLN A 137 -1.84 -20.32 -13.47
C GLN A 137 -2.12 -19.55 -14.75
N VAL A 138 -2.52 -18.30 -14.61
CA VAL A 138 -2.57 -17.37 -15.75
C VAL A 138 -1.24 -16.64 -15.83
N LYS A 139 -0.63 -16.64 -17.02
CA LYS A 139 0.63 -15.95 -17.31
C LYS A 139 0.42 -14.96 -18.46
N LEU A 140 1.19 -13.89 -18.47
CA LEU A 140 1.15 -12.88 -19.53
C LEU A 140 2.49 -12.78 -20.23
N GLU A 141 2.48 -12.98 -21.54
CA GLU A 141 3.60 -12.65 -22.42
C GLU A 141 3.63 -11.13 -22.61
N LEU A 142 4.72 -10.49 -22.13
CA LEU A 142 4.84 -9.04 -22.18
C LEU A 142 5.16 -8.51 -23.58
N PRO A 143 4.58 -7.37 -23.99
CA PRO A 143 5.07 -6.58 -25.12
C PRO A 143 6.56 -6.21 -24.91
N GLN A 144 7.34 -6.18 -26.01
CA GLN A 144 8.79 -5.88 -25.95
C GLN A 144 9.11 -4.47 -25.43
N SER A 145 8.19 -3.53 -25.57
CA SER A 145 8.36 -2.15 -25.13
C SER A 145 8.25 -1.96 -23.60
N ILE A 146 7.89 -3.01 -22.84
CA ILE A 146 7.65 -2.92 -21.42
C ILE A 146 8.84 -3.48 -20.64
N ASP A 147 9.37 -2.70 -19.70
CA ASP A 147 10.38 -3.15 -18.74
C ASP A 147 9.78 -4.18 -17.77
N ARG A 148 10.14 -5.44 -18.03
CA ARG A 148 9.69 -6.57 -17.19
C ARG A 148 10.18 -6.45 -15.76
N GLY A 149 11.43 -6.05 -15.56
CA GLY A 149 12.04 -5.96 -14.24
C GLY A 149 11.33 -4.91 -13.37
N ASP A 150 10.94 -3.79 -13.97
CA ASP A 150 10.18 -2.75 -13.26
C ASP A 150 8.78 -3.23 -12.86
N LEU A 151 8.07 -3.92 -13.77
CA LEU A 151 6.76 -4.48 -13.43
C LEU A 151 6.83 -5.57 -12.35
N GLU A 152 7.80 -6.48 -12.43
CA GLU A 152 7.98 -7.54 -11.43
C GLU A 152 8.26 -6.95 -10.05
N ARG A 153 9.13 -5.94 -9.95
CA ARG A 153 9.42 -5.20 -8.72
C ARG A 153 8.15 -4.62 -8.09
N VAL A 154 7.33 -3.94 -8.89
CA VAL A 154 6.08 -3.33 -8.41
C VAL A 154 5.08 -4.41 -7.96
N VAL A 155 4.93 -5.49 -8.72
CA VAL A 155 4.02 -6.60 -8.39
C VAL A 155 4.45 -7.30 -7.10
N GLU A 156 5.74 -7.56 -6.91
CA GLU A 156 6.29 -8.15 -5.69
C GLU A 156 6.05 -7.25 -4.48
N ALA A 157 6.33 -5.95 -4.61
CA ALA A 157 6.12 -4.97 -3.55
C ALA A 157 4.64 -4.89 -3.11
N VAL A 158 3.73 -4.78 -4.08
CA VAL A 158 2.28 -4.74 -3.78
C VAL A 158 1.81 -6.06 -3.17
N THR A 159 2.33 -7.20 -3.65
CA THR A 159 2.00 -8.52 -3.09
C THR A 159 2.47 -8.63 -1.64
N LEU A 160 3.69 -8.18 -1.33
CA LEU A 160 4.22 -8.15 0.04
C LEU A 160 3.28 -7.34 0.97
N ALA A 161 2.92 -6.12 0.58
CA ALA A 161 2.02 -5.30 1.39
C ALA A 161 0.65 -5.95 1.58
N ARG A 162 0.05 -6.50 0.51
CA ARG A 162 -1.24 -7.19 0.58
C ARG A 162 -1.20 -8.42 1.49
N ASP A 163 -0.11 -9.21 1.44
CA ASP A 163 0.06 -10.39 2.28
C ASP A 163 0.18 -10.01 3.75
N LEU A 164 0.94 -8.96 4.08
CA LEU A 164 1.06 -8.44 5.44
C LEU A 164 -0.31 -8.00 5.98
N ILE A 165 -1.04 -7.17 5.23
CA ILE A 165 -2.33 -6.60 5.64
C ILE A 165 -3.42 -7.70 5.74
N ASN A 166 -3.42 -8.68 4.83
CA ASN A 166 -4.40 -9.75 4.82
C ASN A 166 -4.19 -10.77 5.93
N THR A 167 -2.96 -10.90 6.44
CA THR A 167 -2.64 -11.84 7.52
C THR A 167 -3.33 -11.39 8.82
N PRO A 168 -4.17 -12.22 9.45
CA PRO A 168 -4.83 -11.90 10.71
C PRO A 168 -3.84 -11.67 11.85
N ALA A 169 -4.24 -10.86 12.83
CA ALA A 169 -3.39 -10.44 13.94
C ALA A 169 -2.85 -11.59 14.80
N ASN A 170 -3.56 -12.74 14.88
CA ASN A 170 -3.02 -13.93 15.57
C ASN A 170 -1.72 -14.44 14.96
N ASP A 171 -1.49 -14.20 13.65
CA ASP A 171 -0.29 -14.59 12.89
C ASP A 171 0.52 -13.39 12.37
N MET A 172 0.11 -12.15 12.71
CA MET A 172 0.75 -10.89 12.35
C MET A 172 0.72 -9.91 13.53
N GLY A 173 1.54 -10.18 14.52
CA GLY A 173 1.82 -9.25 15.62
C GLY A 173 3.13 -8.48 15.40
N PRO A 174 3.57 -7.69 16.40
CA PRO A 174 4.80 -6.91 16.31
C PRO A 174 6.05 -7.72 15.98
N ALA A 175 6.16 -8.96 16.49
CA ALA A 175 7.28 -9.86 16.21
C ALA A 175 7.30 -10.36 14.77
N GLU A 176 6.14 -10.68 14.22
CA GLU A 176 5.99 -11.16 12.85
C GLU A 176 6.22 -10.03 11.85
N LEU A 177 5.82 -8.80 12.20
CA LEU A 177 6.14 -7.60 11.40
C LEU A 177 7.65 -7.34 11.37
N GLU A 178 8.33 -7.47 12.51
CA GLU A 178 9.80 -7.41 12.56
C GLU A 178 10.43 -8.51 11.70
N ALA A 179 9.94 -9.74 11.78
CA ALA A 179 10.45 -10.84 10.97
C ALA A 179 10.31 -10.59 9.46
N ALA A 180 9.19 -9.99 9.04
CA ALA A 180 9.00 -9.58 7.64
C ALA A 180 9.99 -8.49 7.22
N ALA A 181 10.20 -7.47 8.05
CA ALA A 181 11.21 -6.42 7.80
C ALA A 181 12.63 -7.00 7.76
N ARG A 182 12.99 -7.94 8.64
CA ARG A 182 14.29 -8.63 8.61
C ARG A 182 14.49 -9.46 7.35
N SER A 183 13.44 -10.13 6.88
CA SER A 183 13.50 -10.89 5.62
C SER A 183 13.74 -9.97 4.43
N LEU A 184 13.09 -8.79 4.42
CA LEU A 184 13.32 -7.78 3.39
C LEU A 184 14.74 -7.20 3.46
N ALA A 185 15.22 -6.87 4.67
CA ALA A 185 16.57 -6.37 4.88
C ALA A 185 17.63 -7.38 4.39
N ALA A 186 17.48 -8.65 4.73
CA ALA A 186 18.38 -9.72 4.30
C ALA A 186 18.43 -9.88 2.77
N ARG A 187 17.27 -9.74 2.09
CA ARG A 187 17.18 -9.80 0.62
C ARG A 187 18.00 -8.72 -0.06
N HIS A 188 18.06 -7.52 0.52
CA HIS A 188 18.70 -6.34 -0.08
C HIS A 188 20.03 -5.94 0.57
N GLY A 189 20.52 -6.72 1.52
CA GLY A 189 21.76 -6.41 2.25
C GLY A 189 21.64 -5.13 3.08
N ALA A 190 20.45 -4.85 3.63
CA ALA A 190 20.20 -3.72 4.49
C ALA A 190 20.51 -4.05 5.96
N ASP A 191 20.95 -3.06 6.71
CA ASP A 191 21.11 -3.16 8.17
C ASP A 191 19.73 -3.02 8.83
N ILE A 192 19.48 -3.81 9.89
CA ILE A 192 18.22 -3.75 10.63
C ILE A 192 18.44 -3.96 12.12
N ARG A 193 17.83 -3.10 12.94
CA ARG A 193 17.73 -3.27 14.39
C ARG A 193 16.29 -3.15 14.86
N ALA A 194 16.01 -3.70 16.04
CA ALA A 194 14.73 -3.50 16.71
C ALA A 194 14.97 -3.26 18.19
N LEU A 195 14.21 -2.33 18.79
CA LEU A 195 14.10 -2.10 20.21
C LEU A 195 12.79 -2.73 20.69
N VAL A 196 12.81 -3.51 21.77
CA VAL A 196 11.68 -4.35 22.19
C VAL A 196 11.28 -4.08 23.63
N GLY A 197 9.98 -3.88 23.89
CA GLY A 197 9.44 -3.76 25.24
C GLY A 197 10.03 -2.59 26.00
N GLU A 198 10.63 -2.86 27.16
CA GLU A 198 11.22 -1.83 28.06
C GLU A 198 12.42 -1.09 27.45
N GLU A 199 13.10 -1.65 26.44
CA GLU A 199 14.16 -0.95 25.71
C GLU A 199 13.64 0.35 25.07
N LEU A 200 12.35 0.39 24.72
CA LEU A 200 11.71 1.59 24.18
C LEU A 200 11.76 2.77 25.17
N LEU A 201 11.63 2.52 26.47
CA LEU A 201 11.73 3.56 27.48
C LEU A 201 13.18 4.02 27.66
N THR A 202 14.13 3.09 27.69
CA THR A 202 15.55 3.37 27.86
C THR A 202 16.09 4.20 26.68
N GLU A 203 15.58 3.92 25.48
CA GLU A 203 15.98 4.60 24.23
C GLU A 203 15.06 5.79 23.86
N ASN A 204 14.22 6.24 24.82
CA ASN A 204 13.35 7.41 24.68
C ASN A 204 12.27 7.29 23.57
N PHE A 205 11.46 6.22 23.61
CA PHE A 205 10.26 6.03 22.80
C PHE A 205 9.01 5.79 23.65
N PRO A 206 8.68 6.75 24.54
CA PRO A 206 7.67 6.53 25.57
C PRO A 206 6.24 6.41 25.02
N LEU A 207 5.91 7.08 23.89
CA LEU A 207 4.58 6.97 23.29
C LEU A 207 4.37 5.60 22.61
N ILE A 208 5.38 5.04 21.98
CA ILE A 208 5.32 3.69 21.39
C ILE A 208 5.11 2.67 22.52
N HIS A 209 5.88 2.78 23.59
CA HIS A 209 5.74 1.91 24.76
C HIS A 209 4.35 2.04 25.39
N ALA A 210 3.86 3.27 25.62
CA ALA A 210 2.57 3.53 26.27
C ALA A 210 1.40 2.87 25.53
N VAL A 211 1.38 2.96 24.19
CA VAL A 211 0.34 2.34 23.37
C VAL A 211 0.43 0.81 23.43
N GLY A 212 1.64 0.25 23.26
CA GLY A 212 1.79 -1.20 23.07
C GLY A 212 1.87 -2.03 24.36
N ARG A 213 2.10 -1.41 25.55
CA ARG A 213 2.34 -2.13 26.81
C ARG A 213 1.16 -2.94 27.33
N ALA A 214 -0.04 -2.69 26.83
CA ALA A 214 -1.25 -3.41 27.24
C ALA A 214 -1.35 -4.81 26.62
N SER A 215 -0.64 -5.06 25.51
CA SER A 215 -0.62 -6.36 24.84
C SER A 215 0.39 -7.31 25.51
N GLU A 216 0.08 -8.61 25.50
CA GLU A 216 1.06 -9.66 25.83
C GLU A 216 2.20 -9.75 24.80
N ARG A 217 2.00 -9.16 23.60
CA ARG A 217 3.00 -9.07 22.54
C ARG A 217 3.76 -7.77 22.65
N ALA A 218 5.02 -7.84 23.08
CA ALA A 218 5.86 -6.67 23.34
C ALA A 218 5.91 -5.69 22.15
N PRO A 219 5.69 -4.38 22.39
CA PRO A 219 5.84 -3.34 21.38
C PRO A 219 7.27 -3.26 20.87
N ARG A 220 7.46 -2.76 19.64
CA ARG A 220 8.78 -2.66 18.99
C ARG A 220 8.92 -1.36 18.21
N LEU A 221 10.17 -0.91 18.11
CA LEU A 221 10.59 0.02 17.08
C LEU A 221 11.56 -0.72 16.15
N ILE A 222 11.22 -0.81 14.88
CA ILE A 222 12.03 -1.48 13.84
C ILE A 222 12.67 -0.39 13.00
N GLU A 223 14.00 -0.40 12.88
CA GLU A 223 14.77 0.54 12.04
C GLU A 223 15.58 -0.25 11.02
N LEU A 224 15.39 0.06 9.72
CA LEU A 224 16.14 -0.49 8.60
C LEU A 224 16.92 0.63 7.92
N LYS A 225 18.20 0.40 7.59
CA LYS A 225 19.05 1.33 6.85
C LYS A 225 19.66 0.67 5.64
N TRP A 226 19.70 1.41 4.52
CA TRP A 226 20.24 0.92 3.26
C TRP A 226 20.80 2.08 2.42
N GLY A 227 21.76 1.77 1.54
CA GLY A 227 22.34 2.72 0.60
C GLY A 227 23.62 3.37 1.11
N ASP A 228 24.20 4.21 0.29
CA ASP A 228 25.47 4.89 0.63
C ASP A 228 25.19 6.07 1.56
N LYS A 229 26.09 6.27 2.55
CA LYS A 229 26.01 7.38 3.53
C LYS A 229 26.14 8.77 2.91
N ASP A 230 26.75 8.86 1.72
CA ASP A 230 26.98 10.11 1.00
C ASP A 230 25.81 10.45 0.03
N ASP A 231 24.88 9.53 -0.17
CA ASP A 231 23.68 9.75 -0.98
C ASP A 231 22.61 10.60 -0.23
N PRO A 232 21.67 11.22 -0.96
CA PRO A 232 20.56 11.97 -0.36
C PRO A 232 19.75 11.12 0.62
N ARG A 233 19.48 11.67 1.82
CA ARG A 233 18.75 10.97 2.87
C ARG A 233 17.25 10.97 2.59
N VAL A 234 16.65 9.77 2.51
CA VAL A 234 15.21 9.55 2.42
C VAL A 234 14.77 8.72 3.61
N SER A 235 13.83 9.24 4.38
CA SER A 235 13.27 8.54 5.54
C SER A 235 11.81 8.17 5.30
N LEU A 236 11.46 6.91 5.55
CA LEU A 236 10.10 6.38 5.46
C LEU A 236 9.64 5.96 6.86
N VAL A 237 8.49 6.43 7.29
CA VAL A 237 7.90 6.07 8.58
C VAL A 237 6.55 5.42 8.35
N GLY A 238 6.31 4.23 8.92
CA GLY A 238 5.08 3.47 8.69
C GLY A 238 4.37 3.08 9.98
N LYS A 239 3.10 3.46 10.15
CA LYS A 239 2.26 2.99 11.27
C LYS A 239 2.13 1.46 11.22
N GLY A 240 2.57 0.78 12.29
CA GLY A 240 2.57 -0.66 12.44
C GLY A 240 1.65 -1.15 13.57
N VAL A 241 0.40 -0.68 13.64
CA VAL A 241 -0.58 -1.21 14.60
C VAL A 241 -1.12 -2.53 14.07
N CYS A 242 -0.63 -3.65 14.63
CA CYS A 242 -0.95 -5.00 14.15
C CYS A 242 -2.41 -5.37 14.39
N PHE A 243 -3.01 -4.84 15.44
CA PHE A 243 -4.45 -4.86 15.71
C PHE A 243 -4.84 -3.67 16.59
N ASP A 244 -5.93 -3.02 16.22
CA ASP A 244 -6.45 -1.86 16.96
C ASP A 244 -7.84 -2.14 17.53
N SER A 245 -7.91 -2.32 18.85
CA SER A 245 -9.18 -2.44 19.57
C SER A 245 -9.81 -1.08 19.94
N GLY A 246 -9.05 0.02 19.75
CA GLY A 246 -9.35 1.34 20.28
C GLY A 246 -8.79 1.57 21.69
N GLY A 247 -8.21 0.55 22.32
CA GLY A 247 -7.82 0.63 23.73
C GLY A 247 -9.03 0.74 24.64
N LEU A 248 -8.96 1.56 25.69
CA LEU A 248 -10.09 1.75 26.61
C LEU A 248 -11.27 2.53 25.98
N ASP A 249 -11.03 3.36 24.98
CA ASP A 249 -12.07 3.94 24.12
C ASP A 249 -12.42 2.92 23.01
N ILE A 250 -12.95 1.77 23.43
CA ILE A 250 -13.16 0.58 22.62
C ILE A 250 -14.03 0.84 21.38
N LYS A 251 -13.56 0.36 20.23
CA LYS A 251 -14.29 0.47 18.97
C LYS A 251 -15.61 -0.31 18.98
N PRO A 252 -16.66 0.21 18.33
CA PRO A 252 -17.82 -0.59 17.97
C PRO A 252 -17.45 -1.81 17.12
N GLU A 253 -18.22 -2.90 17.21
CA GLU A 253 -17.95 -4.18 16.53
C GLU A 253 -17.65 -4.00 15.04
N ASN A 254 -18.49 -3.28 14.31
CA ASN A 254 -18.35 -3.05 12.89
C ASN A 254 -17.09 -2.22 12.52
N ALA A 255 -16.63 -1.33 13.39
CA ALA A 255 -15.40 -0.57 13.20
C ALA A 255 -14.16 -1.42 13.50
N MET A 256 -14.25 -2.34 14.49
CA MET A 256 -13.14 -3.22 14.87
C MET A 256 -12.89 -4.36 13.87
N LEU A 257 -13.90 -4.80 13.15
CA LEU A 257 -13.89 -5.99 12.26
C LEU A 257 -12.69 -6.03 11.29
N LEU A 258 -12.25 -4.90 10.78
CA LEU A 258 -11.17 -4.82 9.80
C LEU A 258 -9.84 -4.35 10.40
N MET A 259 -9.69 -4.26 11.72
CA MET A 259 -8.54 -3.61 12.35
C MET A 259 -7.21 -4.39 12.24
N LYS A 260 -7.20 -5.58 11.68
CA LYS A 260 -5.96 -6.21 11.17
C LYS A 260 -5.29 -5.39 10.05
N LYS A 261 -6.04 -4.52 9.35
CA LYS A 261 -5.50 -3.63 8.31
C LYS A 261 -4.70 -2.44 8.85
N ASP A 262 -4.73 -2.23 10.16
CA ASP A 262 -4.13 -1.06 10.79
C ASP A 262 -2.59 -1.08 10.78
N ILE A 263 -2.00 -2.18 10.34
CA ILE A 263 -0.61 -2.38 9.92
C ILE A 263 -0.29 -1.74 8.55
N GLY A 264 -1.29 -1.24 7.83
CA GLY A 264 -1.19 -0.82 6.43
C GLY A 264 -0.11 0.22 6.14
N GLY A 265 0.16 1.14 7.08
CA GLY A 265 1.26 2.10 6.97
C GLY A 265 2.62 1.39 6.87
N ALA A 266 2.91 0.49 7.80
CA ALA A 266 4.13 -0.31 7.81
C ALA A 266 4.25 -1.19 6.56
N ALA A 267 3.17 -1.85 6.15
CA ALA A 267 3.16 -2.68 4.95
C ALA A 267 3.48 -1.88 3.68
N SER A 268 2.91 -0.67 3.55
CA SER A 268 3.14 0.20 2.39
C SER A 268 4.55 0.79 2.35
N VAL A 269 5.14 1.17 3.50
CA VAL A 269 6.52 1.65 3.52
C VAL A 269 7.53 0.51 3.28
N LEU A 270 7.26 -0.72 3.71
CA LEU A 270 8.09 -1.89 3.38
C LEU A 270 8.04 -2.20 1.88
N ALA A 271 6.85 -2.12 1.27
CA ALA A 271 6.70 -2.26 -0.18
C ALA A 271 7.46 -1.17 -0.95
N LEU A 272 7.38 0.08 -0.51
CA LEU A 272 8.12 1.20 -1.10
C LEU A 272 9.63 1.01 -0.94
N ALA A 273 10.08 0.61 0.25
CA ALA A 273 11.49 0.31 0.52
C ALA A 273 12.01 -0.83 -0.38
N HIS A 274 11.20 -1.89 -0.58
CA HIS A 274 11.54 -2.95 -1.53
C HIS A 274 11.78 -2.39 -2.94
N MET A 275 10.88 -1.56 -3.46
CA MET A 275 11.00 -0.99 -4.80
C MET A 275 12.25 -0.10 -4.93
N ILE A 276 12.54 0.72 -3.91
CA ILE A 276 13.73 1.59 -3.87
C ILE A 276 15.02 0.76 -3.89
N MET A 277 15.12 -0.22 -3.01
CA MET A 277 16.30 -1.07 -2.85
C MET A 277 16.52 -1.97 -4.06
N ASP A 278 15.47 -2.58 -4.59
CA ASP A 278 15.56 -3.48 -5.77
C ASP A 278 15.94 -2.71 -7.04
N ARG A 279 15.51 -1.45 -7.17
CA ARG A 279 15.92 -0.57 -8.26
C ARG A 279 17.37 -0.10 -8.14
N GLY A 280 17.92 -0.11 -6.92
CA GLY A 280 19.25 0.44 -6.63
C GLY A 280 19.29 1.97 -6.75
N LEU A 281 18.23 2.66 -6.26
CA LEU A 281 18.18 4.13 -6.30
C LEU A 281 19.30 4.74 -5.46
N LYS A 282 19.81 5.89 -5.88
CA LYS A 282 20.92 6.61 -5.23
C LYS A 282 20.42 7.40 -4.02
N VAL A 283 20.07 6.71 -2.95
CA VAL A 283 19.58 7.29 -1.69
C VAL A 283 20.13 6.56 -0.48
N GLN A 284 20.38 7.29 0.59
CA GLN A 284 20.54 6.74 1.94
C GLN A 284 19.13 6.57 2.53
N LEU A 285 18.61 5.35 2.48
CA LEU A 285 17.27 5.01 2.93
C LEU A 285 17.26 4.65 4.41
N THR A 286 16.36 5.27 5.17
CA THR A 286 16.00 4.85 6.54
C THR A 286 14.51 4.52 6.59
N VAL A 287 14.14 3.35 7.11
CA VAL A 287 12.75 2.96 7.35
C VAL A 287 12.54 2.78 8.84
N VAL A 288 11.53 3.44 9.40
CA VAL A 288 11.19 3.39 10.82
C VAL A 288 9.75 2.91 10.99
N ILE A 289 9.57 1.82 11.73
CA ILE A 289 8.25 1.21 11.94
C ILE A 289 8.02 0.99 13.44
N PRO A 290 7.18 1.79 14.09
CA PRO A 290 6.64 1.48 15.40
C PRO A 290 5.60 0.37 15.26
N ALA A 291 5.87 -0.80 15.84
CA ALA A 291 5.04 -2.00 15.76
C ALA A 291 4.42 -2.32 17.12
N VAL A 292 3.09 -2.24 17.21
CA VAL A 292 2.33 -2.38 18.46
C VAL A 292 1.01 -3.11 18.24
N GLU A 293 0.36 -3.53 19.32
CA GLU A 293 -1.09 -3.79 19.38
C GLU A 293 -1.72 -2.82 20.35
N ASN A 294 -2.79 -2.15 19.97
CA ASN A 294 -3.62 -1.36 20.89
C ASN A 294 -4.61 -2.29 21.55
N ALA A 295 -4.28 -2.75 22.76
CA ALA A 295 -5.01 -3.78 23.47
C ALA A 295 -5.63 -3.26 24.77
N ILE A 296 -6.58 -4.04 25.33
CA ILE A 296 -7.28 -3.76 26.58
C ILE A 296 -6.71 -4.64 27.68
N SER A 297 -6.15 -4.02 28.71
CA SER A 297 -5.69 -4.70 29.92
C SER A 297 -5.59 -3.74 31.10
N GLY A 298 -5.22 -4.23 32.26
CA GLY A 298 -4.94 -3.39 33.42
C GLY A 298 -3.75 -2.43 33.25
N ALA A 299 -2.87 -2.72 32.29
CA ALA A 299 -1.73 -1.88 31.94
C ALA A 299 -1.99 -0.86 30.82
N ALA A 300 -3.22 -0.83 30.26
CA ALA A 300 -3.56 0.06 29.14
C ALA A 300 -3.40 1.53 29.54
N PHE A 301 -2.98 2.37 28.59
CA PHE A 301 -3.03 3.81 28.74
C PHE A 301 -4.49 4.30 28.72
N ARG A 302 -4.74 5.44 29.32
CA ARG A 302 -6.10 5.89 29.66
C ARG A 302 -6.37 7.29 29.12
N PRO A 303 -7.62 7.62 28.83
CA PRO A 303 -8.00 9.02 28.63
C PRO A 303 -7.53 9.90 29.80
N ARG A 304 -6.95 11.04 29.51
CA ARG A 304 -6.33 12.01 30.41
C ARG A 304 -4.96 11.65 30.97
N ASP A 305 -4.40 10.49 30.63
CA ASP A 305 -2.98 10.25 30.92
C ASP A 305 -2.14 11.25 30.10
N VAL A 306 -0.99 11.66 30.67
CA VAL A 306 -0.02 12.55 30.00
C VAL A 306 1.30 11.82 29.89
N TYR A 307 1.81 11.74 28.66
CA TYR A 307 3.09 11.11 28.37
C TYR A 307 4.06 12.09 27.73
N PRO A 308 5.37 12.03 28.05
CA PRO A 308 6.38 12.69 27.23
C PRO A 308 6.48 11.99 25.88
N SER A 309 6.95 12.71 24.87
CA SER A 309 7.36 12.14 23.59
C SER A 309 8.86 12.13 23.45
N ARG A 310 9.41 11.41 22.44
CA ARG A 310 10.83 11.47 22.09
C ARG A 310 11.34 12.89 21.89
N LYS A 311 10.54 13.75 21.28
CA LYS A 311 10.88 15.16 21.04
C LYS A 311 10.91 16.02 22.32
N GLY A 312 10.39 15.52 23.43
CA GLY A 312 10.28 16.23 24.69
C GLY A 312 8.96 16.96 24.89
N LEU A 313 8.08 17.02 23.90
CA LEU A 313 6.73 17.53 24.07
C LEU A 313 5.89 16.55 24.88
N THR A 314 5.10 17.07 25.81
CA THR A 314 4.11 16.29 26.56
C THR A 314 2.79 16.19 25.79
N VAL A 315 2.19 15.01 25.80
CA VAL A 315 0.94 14.73 25.08
C VAL A 315 -0.11 14.20 26.04
N GLU A 316 -1.22 14.92 26.17
CA GLU A 316 -2.42 14.45 26.86
C GLU A 316 -3.19 13.49 25.93
N VAL A 317 -3.56 12.34 26.44
CA VAL A 317 -4.39 11.37 25.71
C VAL A 317 -5.86 11.77 25.83
N GLY A 318 -6.40 12.40 24.81
CA GLY A 318 -7.83 12.71 24.73
C GLY A 318 -8.68 11.52 24.29
N ASN A 319 -8.08 10.62 23.51
CA ASN A 319 -8.73 9.40 23.00
C ASN A 319 -7.69 8.31 22.77
N THR A 320 -7.89 7.12 23.33
CA THR A 320 -6.99 5.97 23.16
C THR A 320 -7.12 5.29 21.80
N ASP A 321 -8.18 5.55 21.03
CA ASP A 321 -8.38 5.14 19.62
C ASP A 321 -7.66 6.07 18.62
N ALA A 322 -6.91 7.03 19.13
CA ALA A 322 -5.99 7.86 18.35
C ALA A 322 -4.51 7.51 18.65
N GLU A 323 -4.23 6.24 18.77
CA GLU A 323 -2.95 5.62 19.12
C GLU A 323 -1.91 5.72 17.99
N GLY A 324 -2.37 5.61 16.74
CA GLY A 324 -1.48 5.60 15.56
C GLY A 324 -0.65 6.86 15.45
N ARG A 325 -1.22 8.03 15.70
CA ARG A 325 -0.48 9.29 15.70
C ARG A 325 0.49 9.41 16.88
N LEU A 326 0.22 8.75 18.01
CA LEU A 326 1.13 8.73 19.15
C LEU A 326 2.40 7.94 18.83
N ILE A 327 2.27 6.74 18.27
CA ILE A 327 3.43 5.94 17.90
C ILE A 327 4.21 6.57 16.73
N LEU A 328 3.51 7.23 15.79
CA LEU A 328 4.15 7.95 14.70
C LEU A 328 4.90 9.19 15.21
N ALA A 329 4.45 9.85 16.28
CA ALA A 329 5.12 11.01 16.86
C ALA A 329 6.56 10.68 17.28
N ASP A 330 6.78 9.60 18.03
CA ASP A 330 8.12 9.16 18.41
C ASP A 330 8.97 8.70 17.22
N ALA A 331 8.34 7.98 16.28
CA ALA A 331 9.02 7.48 15.08
C ALA A 331 9.43 8.63 14.12
N LEU A 332 8.56 9.63 13.95
CA LEU A 332 8.86 10.83 13.16
C LEU A 332 9.98 11.66 13.79
N ALA A 333 9.95 11.85 15.13
CA ALA A 333 11.02 12.57 15.83
C ALA A 333 12.38 11.89 15.59
N LEU A 334 12.46 10.55 15.68
CA LEU A 334 13.68 9.81 15.34
C LEU A 334 14.13 10.04 13.89
N ALA A 335 13.20 9.91 12.95
CA ALA A 335 13.51 10.03 11.52
C ALA A 335 13.97 11.46 11.15
N ASP A 336 13.39 12.46 11.81
CA ASP A 336 13.70 13.90 11.62
C ASP A 336 15.09 14.30 12.13
N GLU A 337 15.61 13.64 13.19
CA GLU A 337 16.94 13.91 13.77
C GLU A 337 18.09 13.82 12.73
N SER A 338 17.91 13.02 11.70
CA SER A 338 18.89 12.89 10.60
C SER A 338 18.81 14.02 9.56
N ALA A 339 17.88 14.96 9.71
CA ALA A 339 17.59 16.03 8.76
C ALA A 339 17.48 15.53 7.31
N PRO A 340 16.55 14.60 7.00
CA PRO A 340 16.46 14.01 5.68
C PRO A 340 16.05 15.04 4.63
N GLU A 341 16.45 14.79 3.37
CA GLU A 341 15.99 15.55 2.21
C GLU A 341 14.49 15.37 1.97
N LEU A 342 14.01 14.16 2.26
CA LEU A 342 12.61 13.79 2.12
C LEU A 342 12.21 12.83 3.26
N LEU A 343 11.26 13.26 4.07
CA LEU A 343 10.62 12.45 5.11
C LEU A 343 9.19 12.14 4.69
N ILE A 344 8.85 10.86 4.58
CA ILE A 344 7.51 10.41 4.20
C ILE A 344 6.96 9.55 5.33
N ASP A 345 5.76 9.84 5.79
CA ASP A 345 5.06 8.92 6.69
C ASP A 345 3.71 8.47 6.14
N MET A 346 3.36 7.23 6.46
CA MET A 346 2.13 6.58 6.04
C MET A 346 1.44 5.92 7.22
N GLY A 347 0.15 6.20 7.37
CA GLY A 347 -0.63 5.59 8.43
C GLY A 347 -2.11 5.45 8.08
N THR A 348 -2.76 4.47 8.68
CA THR A 348 -4.20 4.26 8.66
C THR A 348 -4.80 5.00 9.85
N LEU A 349 -5.01 6.31 9.72
CA LEU A 349 -5.20 7.16 10.90
C LEU A 349 -6.64 7.57 11.13
N THR A 350 -7.35 8.08 10.10
CA THR A 350 -8.63 8.73 10.38
C THR A 350 -9.80 8.21 9.56
N GLY A 351 -10.94 8.05 10.26
CA GLY A 351 -12.22 7.86 9.60
C GLY A 351 -12.64 9.08 8.76
N ALA A 352 -12.22 10.28 9.18
CA ALA A 352 -12.51 11.53 8.51
C ALA A 352 -11.97 11.60 7.08
N ALA A 353 -10.79 11.04 6.82
CA ALA A 353 -10.21 10.92 5.48
C ALA A 353 -11.14 10.11 4.55
N ARG A 354 -11.66 8.98 5.03
CA ARG A 354 -12.58 8.11 4.28
C ARG A 354 -13.93 8.75 4.01
N VAL A 355 -14.46 9.49 4.99
CA VAL A 355 -15.72 10.22 4.83
C VAL A 355 -15.58 11.31 3.76
N ALA A 356 -14.41 11.96 3.68
CA ALA A 356 -14.15 13.03 2.72
C ALA A 356 -13.88 12.50 1.30
N LEU A 357 -13.06 11.43 1.15
CA LEU A 357 -12.49 11.03 -0.13
C LEU A 357 -12.79 9.57 -0.52
N GLY A 358 -13.50 8.83 0.32
CA GLY A 358 -13.75 7.40 0.12
C GLY A 358 -12.53 6.53 0.44
N PRO A 359 -12.62 5.20 0.20
CA PRO A 359 -11.56 4.26 0.50
C PRO A 359 -10.44 4.22 -0.55
N ASP A 360 -10.66 4.79 -1.73
CA ASP A 360 -9.78 4.62 -2.89
C ASP A 360 -8.77 5.75 -3.07
N VAL A 361 -9.04 6.92 -2.50
CA VAL A 361 -8.25 8.15 -2.72
C VAL A 361 -7.72 8.65 -1.39
N PRO A 362 -6.55 8.18 -0.94
CA PRO A 362 -5.92 8.67 0.28
C PRO A 362 -5.59 10.16 0.19
N PRO A 363 -5.86 10.95 1.26
CA PRO A 363 -5.33 12.30 1.34
C PRO A 363 -3.84 12.29 1.63
N PHE A 364 -3.14 13.28 1.07
CA PHE A 364 -1.77 13.61 1.44
C PHE A 364 -1.62 15.06 1.86
N TYR A 365 -0.58 15.32 2.64
CA TYR A 365 -0.28 16.61 3.24
C TYR A 365 1.18 16.96 3.07
N THR A 366 1.47 18.15 2.60
CA THR A 366 2.82 18.73 2.55
C THR A 366 2.70 20.25 2.40
N GLU A 367 3.69 20.98 2.90
CA GLU A 367 3.83 22.44 2.68
C GLU A 367 4.65 22.75 1.41
N ASP A 368 5.33 21.75 0.84
CA ASP A 368 6.12 21.90 -0.39
C ASP A 368 5.22 21.77 -1.62
N GLU A 369 4.99 22.90 -2.31
CA GLU A 369 4.14 22.99 -3.51
C GLU A 369 4.71 22.19 -4.69
N ALA A 370 6.04 22.18 -4.85
CA ALA A 370 6.69 21.44 -5.93
C ALA A 370 6.56 19.94 -5.73
N LEU A 371 6.76 19.47 -4.49
CA LEU A 371 6.57 18.08 -4.10
C LEU A 371 5.11 17.64 -4.30
N ALA A 372 4.15 18.48 -3.88
CA ALA A 372 2.72 18.21 -4.04
C ALA A 372 2.33 18.05 -5.52
N ALA A 373 2.78 18.98 -6.37
CA ALA A 373 2.51 18.94 -7.81
C ALA A 373 3.18 17.72 -8.48
N ALA A 374 4.41 17.38 -8.09
CA ALA A 374 5.10 16.19 -8.59
C ALA A 374 4.37 14.90 -8.20
N LEU A 375 3.99 14.76 -6.92
CA LEU A 375 3.27 13.58 -6.44
C LEU A 375 1.92 13.41 -7.15
N ALA A 376 1.16 14.48 -7.34
CA ALA A 376 -0.11 14.41 -8.05
C ALA A 376 0.04 13.91 -9.50
N ARG A 377 1.11 14.34 -10.21
CA ARG A 377 1.41 13.83 -11.57
C ARG A 377 1.75 12.35 -11.54
N HIS A 378 2.63 11.90 -10.65
CA HIS A 378 3.00 10.49 -10.54
C HIS A 378 1.82 9.62 -10.10
N ALA A 379 0.95 10.09 -9.22
CA ALA A 379 -0.28 9.40 -8.83
C ALA A 379 -1.20 9.15 -10.04
N ALA A 380 -1.34 10.14 -10.91
CA ALA A 380 -2.12 10.00 -12.14
C ALA A 380 -1.44 9.03 -13.14
N THR A 381 -0.13 9.14 -13.35
CA THR A 381 0.63 8.29 -14.29
C THR A 381 0.63 6.82 -13.85
N GLU A 382 0.73 6.55 -12.54
CA GLU A 382 0.77 5.20 -11.99
C GLU A 382 -0.63 4.62 -11.71
N ASN A 383 -1.70 5.37 -12.01
CA ASN A 383 -3.06 5.00 -11.63
C ASN A 383 -3.17 4.61 -10.13
N ASP A 384 -2.47 5.38 -9.27
CA ASP A 384 -2.41 5.22 -7.81
C ASP A 384 -2.92 6.53 -7.17
N PRO A 385 -4.25 6.73 -7.14
CA PRO A 385 -4.86 8.03 -6.90
C PRO A 385 -4.59 8.55 -5.50
N LEU A 386 -4.27 9.84 -5.43
CA LEU A 386 -4.03 10.61 -4.20
C LEU A 386 -4.68 11.99 -4.32
N TRP A 387 -5.06 12.58 -3.21
CA TRP A 387 -5.62 13.93 -3.19
C TRP A 387 -4.99 14.78 -2.09
N ARG A 388 -4.51 15.99 -2.43
CA ARG A 388 -3.94 16.90 -1.44
C ARG A 388 -5.03 17.54 -0.59
N LEU A 389 -4.91 17.46 0.74
CA LEU A 389 -5.66 18.26 1.70
C LEU A 389 -4.75 19.30 2.36
N PRO A 390 -5.31 20.45 2.85
CA PRO A 390 -4.50 21.53 3.40
C PRO A 390 -4.02 21.24 4.82
N LEU A 391 -2.81 21.69 5.16
CA LEU A 391 -2.35 21.87 6.54
C LEU A 391 -2.84 23.24 7.04
N TRP A 392 -4.12 23.36 7.38
CA TRP A 392 -4.75 24.62 7.78
C TRP A 392 -4.32 25.03 9.18
N GLN A 393 -3.29 25.86 9.28
CA GLN A 393 -2.61 26.24 10.52
C GLN A 393 -3.52 26.75 11.65
N PRO A 394 -4.60 27.52 11.39
CA PRO A 394 -5.50 27.92 12.47
C PRO A 394 -6.12 26.76 13.26
N TYR A 395 -6.19 25.55 12.70
CA TYR A 395 -6.66 24.36 13.41
C TYR A 395 -5.63 23.79 14.41
N SER A 396 -4.37 24.24 14.36
CA SER A 396 -3.36 23.81 15.34
C SER A 396 -3.76 24.13 16.79
N ALA A 397 -4.46 25.22 17.04
CA ALA A 397 -4.97 25.60 18.34
C ALA A 397 -6.00 24.57 18.91
N LEU A 398 -6.64 23.76 18.03
CA LEU A 398 -7.55 22.69 18.48
C LEU A 398 -6.84 21.50 19.15
N LEU A 399 -5.52 21.45 19.07
CA LEU A 399 -4.66 20.46 19.72
C LEU A 399 -4.10 20.95 21.07
N ASP A 400 -4.44 22.18 21.51
CA ASP A 400 -3.95 22.72 22.77
C ASP A 400 -4.55 21.92 23.95
N SER A 401 -3.70 21.60 24.95
CA SER A 401 -4.09 21.01 26.22
C SER A 401 -3.97 22.04 27.34
N LYS A 402 -4.74 21.86 28.39
CA LYS A 402 -4.64 22.68 29.62
C LYS A 402 -3.58 22.15 30.59
N VAL A 403 -3.08 20.93 30.37
CA VAL A 403 -2.21 20.20 31.31
C VAL A 403 -0.94 19.63 30.66
N ALA A 404 -0.86 19.71 29.32
CA ALA A 404 0.27 19.24 28.52
C ALA A 404 0.54 20.21 27.36
N ASP A 405 1.60 20.00 26.61
CA ASP A 405 1.92 20.81 25.41
C ASP A 405 0.89 20.57 24.29
N LEU A 406 0.39 19.35 24.18
CA LEU A 406 -0.54 18.92 23.14
C LEU A 406 -1.59 17.96 23.67
N ASN A 407 -2.76 17.91 23.00
CA ASN A 407 -3.71 16.79 23.09
C ASN A 407 -3.61 15.97 21.80
N ASN A 408 -3.80 14.64 21.89
CA ASN A 408 -3.73 13.78 20.69
C ASN A 408 -4.97 13.90 19.79
N VAL A 409 -6.05 14.53 20.26
CA VAL A 409 -7.28 14.79 19.49
C VAL A 409 -7.83 16.18 19.78
N SER A 410 -8.65 16.72 18.88
CA SER A 410 -9.48 17.90 19.16
C SER A 410 -10.74 17.51 19.91
N THR A 411 -11.34 18.47 20.58
CA THR A 411 -12.64 18.29 21.28
C THR A 411 -13.83 18.25 20.31
N GLY A 412 -13.64 18.60 19.04
CA GLY A 412 -14.70 18.64 18.02
C GLY A 412 -14.62 17.44 17.06
N ASN A 413 -15.70 17.25 16.30
CA ASN A 413 -15.82 16.14 15.32
C ASN A 413 -15.43 16.53 13.89
N PHE A 414 -14.97 17.78 13.66
CA PHE A 414 -14.65 18.29 12.32
C PHE A 414 -13.15 18.22 12.04
N ALA A 415 -12.80 18.20 10.75
CA ALA A 415 -11.43 18.28 10.24
C ALA A 415 -10.45 17.23 10.79
N GLY A 416 -10.94 16.07 11.24
CA GLY A 416 -10.13 15.08 11.96
C GLY A 416 -8.86 14.64 11.23
N SER A 417 -8.87 14.55 9.90
CA SER A 417 -7.69 14.19 9.10
C SER A 417 -6.65 15.34 9.06
N ILE A 418 -7.10 16.59 8.87
CA ILE A 418 -6.23 17.78 8.90
C ILE A 418 -5.60 17.95 10.29
N ILE A 419 -6.39 17.79 11.35
CA ILE A 419 -5.92 17.89 12.75
C ILE A 419 -4.90 16.79 13.06
N CYS A 420 -5.10 15.59 12.55
CA CYS A 420 -4.13 14.50 12.69
C CYS A 420 -2.80 14.86 12.00
N ALA A 421 -2.85 15.37 10.78
CA ALA A 421 -1.66 15.81 10.05
C ALA A 421 -0.94 16.96 10.76
N LEU A 422 -1.69 17.94 11.32
CA LEU A 422 -1.13 19.02 12.13
C LEU A 422 -0.49 18.54 13.43
N PHE A 423 -1.06 17.50 14.08
CA PHE A 423 -0.43 16.86 15.22
C PHE A 423 0.91 16.26 14.85
N LEU A 424 0.98 15.47 13.77
CA LEU A 424 2.22 14.84 13.31
C LEU A 424 3.28 15.88 12.91
N LYS A 425 2.87 16.99 12.28
CA LYS A 425 3.77 18.09 11.92
C LYS A 425 4.55 18.66 13.11
N ARG A 426 4.01 18.59 14.33
CA ARG A 426 4.69 19.06 15.57
C ARG A 426 5.97 18.27 15.86
N PHE A 427 6.14 17.09 15.27
CA PHE A 427 7.28 16.20 15.48
C PHE A 427 8.30 16.24 14.33
N VAL A 428 8.11 17.11 13.33
CA VAL A 428 8.98 17.27 12.16
C VAL A 428 9.44 18.72 12.05
N GLU A 429 10.76 18.94 12.14
CA GLU A 429 11.39 20.27 12.07
C GLU A 429 12.62 20.34 11.15
N ALA A 430 13.47 19.29 11.16
CA ALA A 430 14.76 19.28 10.49
C ALA A 430 14.72 18.76 9.05
N ALA A 431 13.73 17.95 8.72
CA ALA A 431 13.52 17.44 7.36
C ALA A 431 13.30 18.58 6.37
N LYS A 432 14.01 18.54 5.21
CA LYS A 432 13.87 19.59 4.19
C LYS A 432 12.50 19.58 3.52
N ALA A 433 11.91 18.40 3.34
CA ALA A 433 10.55 18.22 2.87
C ALA A 433 9.87 17.08 3.65
N TRP A 434 8.62 17.30 4.03
CA TRP A 434 7.79 16.31 4.71
C TRP A 434 6.51 16.03 3.94
N LEU A 435 6.14 14.76 3.90
CA LEU A 435 4.94 14.27 3.24
C LEU A 435 4.24 13.26 4.16
N HIS A 436 3.02 13.55 4.57
CA HIS A 436 2.13 12.64 5.31
C HIS A 436 1.04 12.09 4.40
N ILE A 437 0.73 10.79 4.51
CA ILE A 437 -0.36 10.15 3.76
C ILE A 437 -1.24 9.32 4.71
N ASP A 438 -2.53 9.67 4.77
CA ASP A 438 -3.54 8.96 5.58
C ASP A 438 -4.26 7.91 4.72
N ILE A 439 -3.70 6.70 4.66
CA ILE A 439 -4.19 5.60 3.81
C ILE A 439 -5.33 4.82 4.46
N TYR A 440 -6.11 4.12 3.66
CA TYR A 440 -7.10 3.16 4.16
C TYR A 440 -6.58 1.73 4.23
N ALA A 441 -5.67 1.38 3.33
CA ALA A 441 -5.02 0.07 3.21
C ALA A 441 -5.98 -1.12 3.02
N TRP A 442 -7.17 -0.89 2.49
CA TRP A 442 -8.18 -1.93 2.24
C TRP A 442 -9.05 -1.62 1.03
N THR A 443 -9.27 -2.62 0.19
CA THR A 443 -10.26 -2.58 -0.91
C THR A 443 -11.54 -3.28 -0.45
N PRO A 444 -12.63 -2.55 -0.20
CA PRO A 444 -13.86 -3.14 0.35
C PRO A 444 -14.60 -4.06 -0.63
N THR A 445 -14.49 -3.78 -1.92
CA THR A 445 -15.13 -4.55 -3.00
C THR A 445 -14.15 -4.65 -4.15
N ALA A 446 -14.01 -5.85 -4.71
CA ALA A 446 -13.06 -6.11 -5.78
C ALA A 446 -13.26 -5.18 -6.99
N LYS A 447 -12.14 -4.61 -7.47
CA LYS A 447 -12.02 -3.72 -8.63
C LYS A 447 -10.94 -4.24 -9.57
N PRO A 448 -10.86 -3.73 -10.83
CA PRO A 448 -9.80 -4.12 -11.75
C PRO A 448 -8.40 -3.92 -11.13
N GLY A 449 -7.59 -4.96 -11.10
CA GLY A 449 -6.25 -4.94 -10.50
C GLY A 449 -6.21 -4.79 -8.97
N ARG A 450 -7.37 -4.64 -8.31
CA ARG A 450 -7.51 -4.44 -6.85
C ARG A 450 -8.53 -5.42 -6.30
N PRO A 451 -8.13 -6.67 -5.99
CA PRO A 451 -9.02 -7.63 -5.34
C PRO A 451 -9.45 -7.14 -3.96
N GLU A 452 -10.59 -7.61 -3.47
CA GLU A 452 -11.05 -7.34 -2.11
C GLU A 452 -9.98 -7.80 -1.09
N GLY A 453 -9.71 -6.96 -0.09
CA GLY A 453 -8.71 -7.23 0.93
C GLY A 453 -7.69 -6.12 1.12
N GLY A 454 -6.53 -6.48 1.70
CA GLY A 454 -5.41 -5.56 1.90
C GLY A 454 -4.94 -4.90 0.61
N GLU A 455 -4.66 -3.59 0.67
CA GLU A 455 -4.26 -2.80 -0.50
C GLU A 455 -3.05 -1.92 -0.19
N CYS A 456 -2.10 -1.92 -1.12
CA CYS A 456 -0.92 -1.07 -1.10
C CYS A 456 -1.23 0.25 -1.80
N GLN A 457 -1.64 1.24 -1.05
CA GLN A 457 -1.98 2.57 -1.58
C GLN A 457 -0.79 3.51 -1.53
N ALA A 458 -0.68 4.42 -2.48
CA ALA A 458 0.33 5.47 -2.61
C ALA A 458 1.77 5.00 -2.93
N ALA A 459 2.12 3.74 -2.66
CA ALA A 459 3.50 3.28 -2.77
C ALA A 459 4.05 3.32 -4.22
N ARG A 460 3.21 3.09 -5.24
CA ARG A 460 3.62 3.17 -6.66
C ARG A 460 3.86 4.61 -7.09
N ALA A 461 2.97 5.52 -6.70
CA ALA A 461 3.13 6.95 -6.96
C ALA A 461 4.39 7.51 -6.28
N LEU A 462 4.65 7.11 -5.03
CA LEU A 462 5.85 7.49 -4.28
C LEU A 462 7.13 6.90 -4.89
N TYR A 463 7.10 5.64 -5.30
CA TYR A 463 8.23 5.02 -6.00
C TYR A 463 8.59 5.78 -7.28
N ALA A 464 7.59 6.09 -8.11
CA ALA A 464 7.80 6.87 -9.32
C ALA A 464 8.34 8.28 -9.03
N LEU A 465 7.84 8.95 -7.97
CA LEU A 465 8.35 10.24 -7.52
C LEU A 465 9.83 10.16 -7.09
N ILE A 466 10.18 9.16 -6.25
CA ILE A 466 11.53 8.98 -5.73
C ILE A 466 12.49 8.57 -6.86
N ALA A 467 12.07 7.68 -7.74
CA ALA A 467 12.86 7.28 -8.91
C ALA A 467 13.12 8.46 -9.87
N ALA A 468 12.15 9.34 -10.08
CA ALA A 468 12.33 10.54 -10.90
C ALA A 468 13.25 11.59 -10.25
N ARG A 469 13.37 11.59 -8.92
CA ARG A 469 14.16 12.57 -8.17
C ARG A 469 15.60 12.10 -7.92
N TYR A 470 15.83 10.80 -7.78
CA TYR A 470 17.09 10.21 -7.32
C TYR A 470 17.58 9.02 -8.19
N GLY A 471 16.91 8.73 -9.30
CA GLY A 471 17.25 7.63 -10.22
C GLY A 471 18.16 7.99 -11.35
#